data_f5ae88192d555a08715362dcb97d86f5
#
_entry.id   f5ae88192d555a08715362dcb97d86f5
#
_cell.length_a   1.000
_cell.length_b   1.000
_cell.length_c   1.000
_cell.angle_alpha   90.00
_cell.angle_beta   90.00
_cell.angle_gamma   90.00
#
_symmetry.space_group_name_H-M   'P 1'
#
loop_
_entity.id
_entity.type
_entity.pdbx_description
1 polymer ?
#
loop_
_entity_poly.entity_id
_entity_poly.type
_entity_poly.pdbx_seq_one_letter_code
_entity_poly.pdbx_strand_id
1 'polypeptide(L)'
;YLRLKIWDQMLHAIIQKPIWGYGWNQTTAAQYAVIDRVHGHEWASSAHNIILDVIIWCGLPIGLIITGYFFYIYLAFLIKSKSSETIVATLMISAVLIHSLLEYPLYYSYFLLPVGLLCGVVLSEISNNYIKVPLFFNWLLIVFSFFGTGYIFTEYNKISDNMIAANTHEMNDLKTELILPYPIPFFDMFNERAKWIALYPYSKVSSEELDQSRKMVQTYLTPYDLYKFAKLLAFNGHKEEAIRQLTVLKIMYNQRYSYESLFVKEASVKKTYSVAKQ
;
A
#
# COMPACT_ATOMS: atom_id res chain seq x y z
N TYR A 1 -5.75 1.04 -21.99
CA TYR A 1 -5.25 -0.37 -22.00
C TYR A 1 -4.50 -0.79 -20.74
N LEU A 2 -3.91 0.14 -20.01
CA LEU A 2 -3.11 -0.18 -18.83
C LEU A 2 -3.94 -0.78 -17.69
N ARG A 3 -5.07 -0.16 -17.35
CA ARG A 3 -6.00 -0.63 -16.31
C ARG A 3 -6.52 -2.04 -16.57
N LEU A 4 -6.81 -2.37 -17.84
CA LEU A 4 -7.26 -3.72 -18.20
C LEU A 4 -6.21 -4.77 -17.89
N LYS A 5 -4.92 -4.45 -18.06
CA LYS A 5 -3.82 -5.36 -17.68
C LYS A 5 -3.72 -5.53 -16.16
N ILE A 6 -3.88 -4.43 -15.40
CA ILE A 6 -3.91 -4.51 -13.93
C ILE A 6 -5.10 -5.36 -13.50
N TRP A 7 -6.28 -5.16 -14.06
CA TRP A 7 -7.46 -5.96 -13.73
C TRP A 7 -7.27 -7.44 -14.07
N ASP A 8 -6.67 -7.76 -15.21
CA ASP A 8 -6.33 -9.13 -15.58
C ASP A 8 -5.39 -9.77 -14.55
N GLN A 9 -4.31 -9.07 -14.14
CA GLN A 9 -3.45 -9.51 -13.05
C GLN A 9 -4.23 -9.76 -11.76
N MET A 10 -5.11 -8.84 -11.38
CA MET A 10 -5.88 -8.94 -10.15
C MET A 10 -6.88 -10.10 -10.18
N LEU A 11 -7.52 -10.36 -11.30
CA LEU A 11 -8.40 -11.53 -11.46
C LEU A 11 -7.63 -12.83 -11.30
N HIS A 12 -6.44 -12.95 -11.89
CA HIS A 12 -5.58 -14.10 -11.69
C HIS A 12 -5.10 -14.25 -10.25
N ALA A 13 -4.81 -13.15 -9.57
CA ALA A 13 -4.44 -13.17 -8.16
C ALA A 13 -5.59 -13.64 -7.27
N ILE A 14 -6.83 -13.20 -7.53
CA ILE A 14 -8.03 -13.67 -6.82
C ILE A 14 -8.20 -15.18 -6.98
N ILE A 15 -7.98 -15.72 -8.18
CA ILE A 15 -8.05 -17.18 -8.42
C ILE A 15 -6.99 -17.94 -7.62
N GLN A 16 -5.81 -17.37 -7.36
CA GLN A 16 -4.77 -18.02 -6.54
C GLN A 16 -5.11 -18.05 -5.05
N LYS A 17 -5.74 -16.99 -4.53
CA LYS A 17 -6.14 -16.90 -3.10
C LYS A 17 -7.59 -16.46 -2.95
N PRO A 18 -8.57 -17.32 -3.36
CA PRO A 18 -9.96 -16.90 -3.45
C PRO A 18 -10.66 -16.72 -2.11
N ILE A 19 -10.24 -17.43 -1.04
CA ILE A 19 -10.97 -17.48 0.23
C ILE A 19 -10.55 -16.32 1.16
N TRP A 20 -9.25 -16.17 1.42
CA TRP A 20 -8.71 -15.22 2.41
C TRP A 20 -8.08 -13.97 1.81
N GLY A 21 -7.87 -13.95 0.48
CA GLY A 21 -7.18 -12.88 -0.22
C GLY A 21 -5.70 -12.76 0.18
N TYR A 22 -5.17 -11.55 -0.01
CA TYR A 22 -3.76 -11.24 0.23
C TYR A 22 -3.54 -10.44 1.53
N GLY A 23 -4.60 -9.95 2.16
CA GLY A 23 -4.56 -9.07 3.31
C GLY A 23 -4.88 -7.62 2.96
N TRP A 24 -5.27 -6.84 3.96
CA TRP A 24 -5.66 -5.45 3.78
C TRP A 24 -4.55 -4.62 3.14
N ASN A 25 -4.88 -3.88 2.08
CA ASN A 25 -3.96 -3.02 1.31
C ASN A 25 -2.78 -3.77 0.65
N GLN A 26 -2.93 -5.09 0.36
CA GLN A 26 -1.87 -5.93 -0.22
C GLN A 26 -2.04 -6.17 -1.73
N THR A 27 -2.55 -5.18 -2.47
CA THR A 27 -2.73 -5.25 -3.93
C THR A 27 -1.40 -5.47 -4.65
N THR A 28 -0.32 -4.83 -4.17
CA THR A 28 1.04 -5.03 -4.71
C THR A 28 1.53 -6.46 -4.54
N ALA A 29 1.30 -7.08 -3.36
CA ALA A 29 1.67 -8.47 -3.12
C ALA A 29 0.86 -9.44 -4.03
N ALA A 30 -0.40 -9.12 -4.31
CA ALA A 30 -1.23 -9.84 -5.25
C ALA A 30 -0.65 -9.75 -6.67
N GLN A 31 -0.25 -8.56 -7.11
CA GLN A 31 0.41 -8.35 -8.40
C GLN A 31 1.71 -9.17 -8.51
N TYR A 32 2.56 -9.08 -7.48
CA TYR A 32 3.83 -9.82 -7.44
C TYR A 32 3.63 -11.35 -7.54
N ALA A 33 2.53 -11.87 -6.98
CA ALA A 33 2.25 -13.31 -7.02
C ALA A 33 1.95 -13.83 -8.42
N VAL A 34 1.47 -12.99 -9.34
CA VAL A 34 1.01 -13.39 -10.68
C VAL A 34 1.84 -12.82 -11.83
N ILE A 35 2.82 -11.95 -11.54
CA ILE A 35 3.57 -11.19 -12.54
C ILE A 35 4.30 -12.10 -13.55
N ASP A 36 4.69 -13.30 -13.13
CA ASP A 36 5.35 -14.28 -13.97
C ASP A 36 4.41 -14.90 -15.03
N ARG A 37 3.10 -14.84 -14.80
CA ARG A 37 2.06 -15.41 -15.66
C ARG A 37 1.36 -14.34 -16.48
N VAL A 38 1.07 -13.21 -15.86
CA VAL A 38 0.37 -12.08 -16.49
C VAL A 38 1.26 -10.86 -16.42
N HIS A 39 1.99 -10.62 -17.52
CA HIS A 39 2.99 -9.57 -17.59
C HIS A 39 2.35 -8.18 -17.55
N GLY A 40 2.85 -7.32 -16.68
CA GLY A 40 2.52 -5.89 -16.60
C GLY A 40 3.79 -5.07 -16.42
N HIS A 41 3.75 -3.82 -16.87
CA HIS A 41 4.92 -2.92 -16.85
C HIS A 41 4.80 -1.81 -15.82
N GLU A 42 3.82 -1.88 -14.94
CA GLU A 42 3.61 -0.87 -13.91
C GLU A 42 3.34 -1.51 -12.56
N TRP A 43 3.91 -0.90 -11.55
CA TRP A 43 3.60 -1.22 -10.17
C TRP A 43 2.23 -0.69 -9.79
N ALA A 44 1.35 -1.59 -9.34
CA ALA A 44 0.00 -1.26 -8.91
C ALA A 44 -0.13 -1.39 -7.39
N SER A 45 -0.24 -0.27 -6.70
CA SER A 45 -0.60 -0.23 -5.27
C SER A 45 -2.12 -0.35 -5.05
N SER A 46 -2.91 -0.17 -6.10
CA SER A 46 -4.37 -0.34 -6.16
C SER A 46 -4.76 -0.95 -7.50
N ALA A 47 -5.86 -1.69 -7.52
CA ALA A 47 -6.47 -2.16 -8.76
C ALA A 47 -7.15 -1.05 -9.57
N HIS A 48 -7.17 0.19 -9.10
CA HIS A 48 -7.98 1.30 -9.63
C HIS A 48 -9.47 0.93 -9.75
N ASN A 49 -9.93 0.07 -8.85
CA ASN A 49 -11.31 -0.37 -8.71
C ASN A 49 -11.53 -0.88 -7.29
N ILE A 50 -12.31 -0.15 -6.51
CA ILE A 50 -12.51 -0.43 -5.08
C ILE A 50 -13.10 -1.83 -4.82
N ILE A 51 -13.93 -2.36 -5.73
CA ILE A 51 -14.51 -3.69 -5.59
C ILE A 51 -13.43 -4.75 -5.74
N LEU A 52 -12.57 -4.62 -6.75
CA LEU A 52 -11.44 -5.53 -6.95
C LEU A 52 -10.46 -5.46 -5.78
N ASP A 53 -10.14 -4.25 -5.30
CA ASP A 53 -9.24 -4.08 -4.16
C ASP A 53 -9.80 -4.79 -2.91
N VAL A 54 -11.06 -4.58 -2.57
CA VAL A 54 -11.69 -5.23 -1.39
C VAL A 54 -11.69 -6.76 -1.54
N ILE A 55 -11.96 -7.29 -2.73
CA ILE A 55 -11.94 -8.74 -2.99
C ILE A 55 -10.50 -9.28 -2.90
N ILE A 56 -9.50 -8.59 -3.43
CA ILE A 56 -8.09 -8.98 -3.33
C ILE A 56 -7.65 -9.03 -1.87
N TRP A 57 -8.04 -8.04 -1.08
CA TRP A 57 -7.62 -7.94 0.32
C TRP A 57 -8.27 -8.99 1.22
N CYS A 58 -9.58 -9.20 1.06
CA CYS A 58 -10.40 -10.00 1.98
C CYS A 58 -10.79 -11.38 1.44
N GLY A 59 -10.49 -11.65 0.16
CA GLY A 59 -11.01 -12.82 -0.57
C GLY A 59 -12.45 -12.64 -1.05
N LEU A 60 -12.90 -13.55 -1.90
CA LEU A 60 -14.23 -13.51 -2.52
C LEU A 60 -15.36 -13.49 -1.49
N PRO A 61 -15.41 -14.40 -0.46
CA PRO A 61 -16.56 -14.45 0.44
C PRO A 61 -16.75 -13.14 1.22
N ILE A 62 -15.71 -12.68 1.89
CA ILE A 62 -15.76 -11.47 2.72
C ILE A 62 -15.86 -10.23 1.83
N GLY A 63 -15.11 -10.18 0.74
CA GLY A 63 -15.11 -9.05 -0.19
C GLY A 63 -16.51 -8.83 -0.82
N LEU A 64 -17.20 -9.91 -1.20
CA LEU A 64 -18.57 -9.81 -1.73
C LEU A 64 -19.58 -9.39 -0.67
N ILE A 65 -19.44 -9.86 0.57
CA ILE A 65 -20.31 -9.43 1.69
C ILE A 65 -20.14 -7.93 1.94
N ILE A 66 -18.88 -7.45 2.04
CA ILE A 66 -18.59 -6.02 2.26
C ILE A 66 -19.16 -5.19 1.11
N THR A 67 -18.84 -5.54 -0.13
CA THR A 67 -19.27 -4.81 -1.33
C THR A 67 -20.81 -4.83 -1.44
N GLY A 68 -21.43 -5.98 -1.22
CA GLY A 68 -22.89 -6.13 -1.26
C GLY A 68 -23.58 -5.31 -0.17
N TYR A 69 -23.02 -5.24 1.04
CA TYR A 69 -23.55 -4.42 2.13
C TYR A 69 -23.50 -2.92 1.79
N PHE A 70 -22.38 -2.43 1.30
CA PHE A 70 -22.27 -1.03 0.89
C PHE A 70 -23.15 -0.70 -0.31
N PHE A 71 -23.28 -1.61 -1.26
CA PHE A 71 -24.21 -1.48 -2.37
C PHE A 71 -25.68 -1.42 -1.92
N TYR A 72 -26.06 -2.25 -0.95
CA TYR A 72 -27.40 -2.21 -0.34
C TYR A 72 -27.68 -0.85 0.33
N ILE A 73 -26.73 -0.31 1.10
CA ILE A 73 -26.87 1.02 1.71
C ILE A 73 -27.02 2.09 0.62
N TYR A 74 -26.21 2.03 -0.42
CA TYR A 74 -26.26 2.98 -1.52
C TYR A 74 -27.60 2.92 -2.28
N LEU A 75 -28.15 1.74 -2.52
CA LEU A 75 -29.49 1.59 -3.09
C LEU A 75 -30.57 2.23 -2.19
N ALA A 76 -30.45 2.07 -0.86
CA ALA A 76 -31.35 2.75 0.07
C ALA A 76 -31.24 4.28 -0.04
N PHE A 77 -30.05 4.84 -0.25
CA PHE A 77 -29.85 6.26 -0.50
C PHE A 77 -30.59 6.70 -1.77
N LEU A 78 -30.40 5.99 -2.89
CA LEU A 78 -31.05 6.32 -4.18
C LEU A 78 -32.59 6.27 -4.10
N ILE A 79 -33.16 5.32 -3.35
CA ILE A 79 -34.58 5.09 -3.32
C ILE A 79 -35.30 5.96 -2.29
N LYS A 80 -34.66 6.26 -1.16
CA LYS A 80 -35.30 6.88 0.00
C LYS A 80 -35.01 8.38 0.16
N SER A 81 -34.00 8.95 -0.52
CA SER A 81 -33.73 10.39 -0.49
C SER A 81 -34.89 11.16 -1.11
N LYS A 82 -35.45 12.13 -0.38
CA LYS A 82 -36.64 12.91 -0.82
C LYS A 82 -36.41 14.41 -0.78
N SER A 83 -35.62 14.92 0.19
CA SER A 83 -35.29 16.35 0.26
C SER A 83 -34.27 16.73 -0.80
N SER A 84 -34.23 18.00 -1.17
CA SER A 84 -33.24 18.52 -2.11
C SER A 84 -31.83 18.29 -1.61
N GLU A 85 -31.59 18.42 -0.31
CA GLU A 85 -30.32 18.27 0.36
C GLU A 85 -29.81 16.84 0.27
N THR A 86 -30.65 15.85 0.57
CA THR A 86 -30.26 14.43 0.51
C THR A 86 -30.14 13.91 -0.91
N ILE A 87 -30.93 14.42 -1.87
CA ILE A 87 -30.76 14.12 -3.30
C ILE A 87 -29.41 14.63 -3.78
N VAL A 88 -29.05 15.89 -3.50
CA VAL A 88 -27.75 16.45 -3.88
C VAL A 88 -26.60 15.68 -3.21
N ALA A 89 -26.72 15.39 -1.90
CA ALA A 89 -25.72 14.59 -1.20
C ALA A 89 -25.53 13.20 -1.82
N THR A 90 -26.63 12.53 -2.18
CA THR A 90 -26.58 11.20 -2.85
C THR A 90 -25.94 11.29 -4.23
N LEU A 91 -26.20 12.34 -5.00
CA LEU A 91 -25.54 12.55 -6.30
C LEU A 91 -24.02 12.79 -6.14
N MET A 92 -23.61 13.57 -5.14
CA MET A 92 -22.19 13.77 -4.85
C MET A 92 -21.49 12.46 -4.42
N ILE A 93 -22.14 11.66 -3.55
CA ILE A 93 -21.67 10.32 -3.18
C ILE A 93 -21.53 9.44 -4.43
N SER A 94 -22.56 9.45 -5.31
CA SER A 94 -22.56 8.68 -6.56
C SER A 94 -21.37 9.02 -7.45
N ALA A 95 -21.05 10.31 -7.60
CA ALA A 95 -19.91 10.74 -8.39
C ALA A 95 -18.59 10.18 -7.86
N VAL A 96 -18.38 10.19 -6.53
CA VAL A 96 -17.17 9.62 -5.91
C VAL A 96 -17.16 8.09 -6.02
N LEU A 97 -18.29 7.41 -5.85
CA LEU A 97 -18.38 5.96 -6.00
C LEU A 97 -18.10 5.52 -7.45
N ILE A 98 -18.65 6.20 -8.45
CA ILE A 98 -18.33 5.93 -9.85
C ILE A 98 -16.85 6.17 -10.13
N HIS A 99 -16.29 7.25 -9.61
CA HIS A 99 -14.86 7.51 -9.70
C HIS A 99 -14.03 6.38 -9.05
N SER A 100 -14.50 5.82 -7.92
CA SER A 100 -13.84 4.71 -7.21
C SER A 100 -13.86 3.38 -7.96
N LEU A 101 -14.66 3.24 -9.01
CA LEU A 101 -14.61 2.07 -9.92
C LEU A 101 -13.52 2.18 -10.98
N LEU A 102 -12.93 3.36 -11.15
CA LEU A 102 -11.91 3.64 -12.17
C LEU A 102 -10.61 4.18 -11.59
N GLU A 103 -10.62 4.62 -10.34
CA GLU A 103 -9.50 5.19 -9.58
C GLU A 103 -9.65 4.84 -8.11
N TYR A 104 -8.82 5.44 -7.25
CA TYR A 104 -8.82 5.18 -5.79
C TYR A 104 -9.06 6.43 -4.93
N PRO A 105 -10.09 7.26 -5.19
CA PRO A 105 -10.32 8.50 -4.43
C PRO A 105 -10.57 8.23 -2.94
N LEU A 106 -11.20 7.10 -2.58
CA LEU A 106 -11.49 6.76 -1.20
C LEU A 106 -10.26 6.39 -0.35
N TYR A 107 -9.07 6.25 -0.95
CA TYR A 107 -7.80 6.15 -0.22
C TYR A 107 -7.35 7.49 0.38
N TYR A 108 -7.89 8.60 -0.13
CA TYR A 108 -7.54 9.93 0.33
C TYR A 108 -8.56 10.46 1.33
N SER A 109 -8.10 10.93 2.49
CA SER A 109 -8.94 11.46 3.55
C SER A 109 -9.80 12.66 3.11
N TYR A 110 -9.30 13.48 2.17
CA TYR A 110 -10.02 14.63 1.64
C TYR A 110 -11.21 14.26 0.72
N PHE A 111 -11.33 12.99 0.28
CA PHE A 111 -12.54 12.44 -0.33
C PHE A 111 -13.35 11.63 0.68
N LEU A 112 -12.69 10.80 1.48
CA LEU A 112 -13.34 9.90 2.41
C LEU A 112 -14.15 10.65 3.49
N LEU A 113 -13.59 11.72 4.07
CA LEU A 113 -14.26 12.49 5.11
C LEU A 113 -15.51 13.23 4.58
N PRO A 114 -15.49 13.98 3.46
CA PRO A 114 -16.70 14.55 2.88
C PRO A 114 -17.75 13.50 2.52
N VAL A 115 -17.37 12.37 1.93
CA VAL A 115 -18.31 11.28 1.62
C VAL A 115 -18.95 10.74 2.91
N GLY A 116 -18.16 10.52 3.97
CA GLY A 116 -18.69 10.09 5.27
C GLY A 116 -19.69 11.10 5.86
N LEU A 117 -19.41 12.41 5.75
CA LEU A 117 -20.33 13.46 6.18
C LEU A 117 -21.64 13.44 5.36
N LEU A 118 -21.52 13.36 4.04
CA LEU A 118 -22.70 13.30 3.16
C LEU A 118 -23.54 12.04 3.43
N CYS A 119 -22.91 10.89 3.68
CA CYS A 119 -23.62 9.69 4.10
C CYS A 119 -24.39 9.92 5.41
N GLY A 120 -23.80 10.62 6.38
CA GLY A 120 -24.47 11.01 7.63
C GLY A 120 -25.70 11.88 7.39
N VAL A 121 -25.62 12.85 6.49
CA VAL A 121 -26.75 13.71 6.08
C VAL A 121 -27.87 12.86 5.50
N VAL A 122 -27.58 11.98 4.54
CA VAL A 122 -28.60 11.12 3.93
C VAL A 122 -29.21 10.17 4.95
N LEU A 123 -28.38 9.53 5.78
CA LEU A 123 -28.85 8.61 6.83
C LEU A 123 -29.76 9.29 7.83
N SER A 124 -29.54 10.56 8.17
CA SER A 124 -30.39 11.30 9.10
C SER A 124 -31.82 11.49 8.63
N GLU A 125 -32.05 11.52 7.31
CA GLU A 125 -33.40 11.61 6.73
C GLU A 125 -34.05 10.21 6.57
N ILE A 126 -33.29 9.23 6.06
CA ILE A 126 -33.86 7.94 5.66
C ILE A 126 -34.03 6.95 6.80
N SER A 127 -33.36 7.18 7.93
CA SER A 127 -33.38 6.28 9.09
C SER A 127 -34.06 6.95 10.28
N ASN A 128 -35.09 6.27 10.82
CA ASN A 128 -35.72 6.67 12.07
C ASN A 128 -34.98 6.12 13.30
N ASN A 129 -34.03 5.23 13.11
CA ASN A 129 -33.26 4.59 14.15
C ASN A 129 -31.91 5.31 14.30
N TYR A 130 -31.87 6.34 15.15
CA TYR A 130 -30.63 7.01 15.49
C TYR A 130 -30.35 6.92 17.01
N ILE A 131 -29.09 6.71 17.31
CA ILE A 131 -28.60 6.77 18.68
C ILE A 131 -28.29 8.24 19.00
N LYS A 132 -28.97 8.80 20.00
CA LYS A 132 -28.63 10.14 20.48
C LYS A 132 -27.30 10.06 21.20
N VAL A 133 -26.27 10.60 20.60
CA VAL A 133 -24.94 10.70 21.20
C VAL A 133 -24.89 11.97 22.06
N PRO A 134 -24.61 11.89 23.38
CA PRO A 134 -24.45 13.06 24.21
C PRO A 134 -23.36 13.99 23.68
N LEU A 135 -23.56 15.30 23.83
CA LEU A 135 -22.63 16.33 23.33
C LEU A 135 -21.19 16.12 23.84
N PHE A 136 -21.04 15.55 25.04
CA PHE A 136 -19.75 15.18 25.61
C PHE A 136 -18.92 14.26 24.67
N PHE A 137 -19.55 13.27 24.04
CA PHE A 137 -18.84 12.38 23.11
C PHE A 137 -18.35 13.11 21.86
N ASN A 138 -19.10 14.10 21.37
CA ASN A 138 -18.67 14.93 20.25
C ASN A 138 -17.41 15.75 20.62
N TRP A 139 -17.40 16.33 21.81
CA TRP A 139 -16.21 17.03 22.32
C TRP A 139 -15.03 16.07 22.52
N LEU A 140 -15.27 14.89 23.06
CA LEU A 140 -14.23 13.86 23.20
C LEU A 140 -13.63 13.49 21.85
N LEU A 141 -14.44 13.33 20.81
CA LEU A 141 -13.99 13.01 19.45
C LEU A 141 -13.14 14.16 18.86
N ILE A 142 -13.55 15.41 19.04
CA ILE A 142 -12.81 16.58 18.59
C ILE A 142 -11.45 16.66 19.29
N VAL A 143 -11.43 16.52 20.61
CA VAL A 143 -10.20 16.55 21.42
C VAL A 143 -9.27 15.40 21.01
N PHE A 144 -9.80 14.19 20.89
CA PHE A 144 -9.02 13.02 20.45
C PHE A 144 -8.46 13.21 19.05
N SER A 145 -9.25 13.77 18.12
CA SER A 145 -8.77 14.05 16.75
C SER A 145 -7.66 15.09 16.75
N PHE A 146 -7.78 16.13 17.55
CA PHE A 146 -6.76 17.17 17.67
C PHE A 146 -5.43 16.63 18.20
N PHE A 147 -5.48 15.90 19.34
CA PHE A 147 -4.28 15.28 19.91
C PHE A 147 -3.73 14.15 19.01
N GLY A 148 -4.61 13.37 18.40
CA GLY A 148 -4.21 12.33 17.43
C GLY A 148 -3.47 12.90 16.22
N THR A 149 -3.95 14.02 15.67
CA THR A 149 -3.26 14.72 14.57
C THR A 149 -1.89 15.24 15.01
N GLY A 150 -1.81 15.86 16.20
CA GLY A 150 -0.54 16.31 16.75
C GLY A 150 0.45 15.16 16.97
N TYR A 151 -0.04 14.03 17.48
CA TYR A 151 0.76 12.82 17.65
C TYR A 151 1.29 12.28 16.30
N ILE A 152 0.41 12.14 15.30
CA ILE A 152 0.80 11.69 13.94
C ILE A 152 1.87 12.59 13.33
N PHE A 153 1.75 13.91 13.53
CA PHE A 153 2.74 14.88 13.06
C PHE A 153 4.12 14.67 13.72
N THR A 154 4.15 14.40 15.03
CA THR A 154 5.43 14.09 15.72
C THR A 154 6.04 12.78 15.24
N GLU A 155 5.23 11.74 15.04
CA GLU A 155 5.70 10.45 14.52
C GLU A 155 6.20 10.57 13.08
N TYR A 156 5.57 11.39 12.25
CA TYR A 156 6.03 11.65 10.88
C TYR A 156 7.46 12.20 10.84
N ASN A 157 7.79 13.14 11.72
CA ASN A 157 9.15 13.68 11.81
C ASN A 157 10.16 12.59 12.22
N LYS A 158 9.82 11.74 13.18
CA LYS A 158 10.67 10.61 13.59
C LYS A 158 10.87 9.60 12.46
N ILE A 159 9.80 9.30 11.69
CA ILE A 159 9.89 8.45 10.50
C ILE A 159 10.88 9.06 9.50
N SER A 160 10.76 10.35 9.23
CA SER A 160 11.66 11.05 8.32
C SER A 160 13.12 10.95 8.75
N ASP A 161 13.41 11.20 10.03
CA ASP A 161 14.77 11.11 10.58
C ASP A 161 15.33 9.68 10.49
N ASN A 162 14.52 8.66 10.82
CA ASN A 162 14.90 7.26 10.68
C ASN A 162 15.21 6.88 9.23
N MET A 163 14.42 7.39 8.27
CA MET A 163 14.67 7.16 6.85
C MET A 163 15.93 7.86 6.35
N ILE A 164 16.21 9.07 6.83
CA ILE A 164 17.46 9.78 6.53
C ILE A 164 18.66 9.00 7.08
N ALA A 165 18.58 8.52 8.33
CA ALA A 165 19.62 7.70 8.93
C ALA A 165 19.87 6.40 8.13
N ALA A 166 18.80 5.72 7.70
CA ALA A 166 18.91 4.50 6.90
C ALA A 166 19.58 4.75 5.54
N ASN A 167 19.16 5.80 4.84
CA ASN A 167 19.77 6.17 3.56
C ASN A 167 21.25 6.58 3.73
N THR A 168 21.58 7.30 4.78
CA THR A 168 22.98 7.69 5.08
C THR A 168 23.82 6.44 5.39
N HIS A 169 23.26 5.49 6.13
CA HIS A 169 23.91 4.22 6.42
C HIS A 169 24.21 3.43 5.14
N GLU A 170 23.25 3.33 4.24
CA GLU A 170 23.43 2.64 2.95
C GLU A 170 24.43 3.37 2.05
N MET A 171 24.35 4.69 1.95
CA MET A 171 25.29 5.49 1.13
C MET A 171 26.74 5.36 1.57
N ASN A 172 26.96 5.16 2.84
CA ASN A 172 28.32 4.94 3.41
C ASN A 172 28.76 3.48 3.36
N ASP A 173 27.96 2.58 2.76
CA ASP A 173 28.24 1.15 2.64
C ASP A 173 28.60 0.50 4.00
N LEU A 174 27.92 0.93 5.06
CA LEU A 174 28.17 0.45 6.41
C LEU A 174 27.66 -0.98 6.55
N LYS A 175 28.51 -1.85 7.10
CA LYS A 175 28.19 -3.27 7.34
C LYS A 175 27.68 -3.55 8.75
N THR A 176 27.58 -2.52 9.56
CA THR A 176 27.07 -2.59 10.93
C THR A 176 25.56 -2.57 10.92
N GLU A 177 24.94 -3.06 11.99
CA GLU A 177 23.50 -2.91 12.16
C GLU A 177 23.11 -1.44 12.33
N LEU A 178 22.00 -1.04 11.70
CA LEU A 178 21.46 0.30 11.85
C LEU A 178 20.78 0.44 13.22
N ILE A 179 21.26 1.41 13.99
CA ILE A 179 20.55 1.87 15.20
C ILE A 179 19.62 3.00 14.77
N LEU A 180 18.30 2.77 14.88
CA LEU A 180 17.31 3.79 14.57
C LEU A 180 17.37 4.93 15.59
N PRO A 181 17.42 6.20 15.15
CA PRO A 181 17.43 7.37 16.04
C PRO A 181 16.22 7.42 16.98
N TYR A 182 15.05 7.00 16.48
CA TYR A 182 13.79 7.08 17.23
C TYR A 182 12.99 5.78 17.18
N PRO A 183 12.42 5.33 18.31
CA PRO A 183 11.43 4.27 18.31
C PRO A 183 10.09 4.79 17.78
N ILE A 184 9.42 3.99 16.93
CA ILE A 184 8.11 4.32 16.35
C ILE A 184 7.16 3.12 16.59
N PRO A 185 6.52 3.04 17.76
CA PRO A 185 5.80 1.82 18.17
C PRO A 185 4.50 1.54 17.40
N PHE A 186 3.85 2.56 16.82
CA PHE A 186 2.57 2.38 16.12
C PHE A 186 2.71 2.26 14.59
N PHE A 187 3.91 2.49 14.06
CA PHE A 187 4.18 2.47 12.64
C PHE A 187 5.39 1.62 12.31
N ASP A 188 5.45 0.40 12.85
CA ASP A 188 6.58 -0.54 12.70
C ASP A 188 6.98 -0.78 11.25
N MET A 189 6.04 -0.71 10.30
CA MET A 189 6.34 -0.87 8.89
C MET A 189 7.40 0.11 8.38
N PHE A 190 7.45 1.33 8.94
CA PHE A 190 8.48 2.32 8.57
C PHE A 190 9.83 1.99 9.22
N ASN A 191 9.84 1.42 10.43
CA ASN A 191 11.06 0.92 11.03
C ASN A 191 11.64 -0.24 10.21
N GLU A 192 10.80 -1.19 9.81
CA GLU A 192 11.20 -2.31 8.95
C GLU A 192 11.67 -1.82 7.57
N ARG A 193 11.05 -0.77 7.02
CA ARG A 193 11.52 -0.14 5.79
C ARG A 193 12.90 0.50 5.96
N ALA A 194 13.14 1.21 7.05
CA ALA A 194 14.44 1.81 7.35
C ALA A 194 15.52 0.73 7.53
N LYS A 195 15.24 -0.33 8.27
CA LYS A 195 16.15 -1.47 8.42
C LYS A 195 16.47 -2.15 7.08
N TRP A 196 15.44 -2.34 6.24
CA TRP A 196 15.62 -2.87 4.88
C TRP A 196 16.54 -2.01 4.03
N ILE A 197 16.36 -0.67 4.06
CA ILE A 197 17.23 0.26 3.31
C ILE A 197 18.67 0.16 3.81
N ALA A 198 18.88 0.09 5.11
CA ALA A 198 20.23 -0.01 5.70
C ALA A 198 20.86 -1.40 5.59
N LEU A 199 20.08 -2.44 5.32
CA LEU A 199 20.60 -3.81 5.25
C LEU A 199 21.61 -3.95 4.10
N TYR A 200 22.82 -4.38 4.42
CA TYR A 200 23.86 -4.62 3.42
C TYR A 200 23.49 -5.86 2.57
N PRO A 201 23.40 -5.75 1.24
CA PRO A 201 22.87 -6.83 0.40
C PRO A 201 23.79 -8.06 0.32
N TYR A 202 25.02 -7.97 0.78
CA TYR A 202 25.97 -9.09 0.86
C TYR A 202 26.21 -9.55 2.31
N SER A 203 25.21 -9.43 3.18
CA SER A 203 25.24 -9.98 4.53
C SER A 203 24.59 -11.36 4.61
N LYS A 204 25.08 -12.18 5.55
CA LYS A 204 24.36 -13.40 5.95
C LYS A 204 23.22 -13.01 6.86
N VAL A 205 22.05 -13.50 6.54
CA VAL A 205 20.80 -13.22 7.27
C VAL A 205 20.13 -14.53 7.67
N SER A 206 19.35 -14.47 8.73
CA SER A 206 18.51 -15.58 9.17
C SER A 206 17.34 -15.83 8.20
N SER A 207 16.69 -16.98 8.30
CA SER A 207 15.49 -17.27 7.52
C SER A 207 14.35 -16.30 7.85
N GLU A 208 14.24 -15.84 9.09
CA GLU A 208 13.24 -14.87 9.51
C GLU A 208 13.48 -13.49 8.89
N GLU A 209 14.73 -13.00 8.91
CA GLU A 209 15.10 -11.72 8.24
C GLU A 209 14.90 -11.79 6.73
N LEU A 210 15.15 -12.97 6.12
CA LEU A 210 14.89 -13.19 4.71
C LEU A 210 13.41 -13.13 4.39
N ASP A 211 12.55 -13.69 5.26
CA ASP A 211 11.09 -13.62 5.11
C ASP A 211 10.55 -12.19 5.31
N GLN A 212 11.11 -11.44 6.25
CA GLN A 212 10.78 -10.02 6.42
C GLN A 212 11.19 -9.21 5.19
N SER A 213 12.39 -9.45 4.65
CA SER A 213 12.86 -8.82 3.42
C SER A 213 11.95 -9.15 2.23
N ARG A 214 11.49 -10.40 2.12
CA ARG A 214 10.55 -10.85 1.08
C ARG A 214 9.22 -10.10 1.16
N LYS A 215 8.64 -9.96 2.36
CA LYS A 215 7.41 -9.18 2.58
C LYS A 215 7.61 -7.71 2.22
N MET A 216 8.75 -7.13 2.57
CA MET A 216 9.10 -5.76 2.24
C MET A 216 9.11 -5.53 0.72
N VAL A 217 9.77 -6.42 -0.03
CA VAL A 217 9.83 -6.33 -1.50
C VAL A 217 8.48 -6.58 -2.16
N GLN A 218 7.64 -7.45 -1.60
CA GLN A 218 6.27 -7.64 -2.08
C GLN A 218 5.38 -6.40 -1.87
N THR A 219 5.71 -5.57 -0.89
CA THR A 219 5.01 -4.30 -0.65
C THR A 219 5.54 -3.17 -1.54
N TYR A 220 6.84 -3.16 -1.79
CA TYR A 220 7.52 -2.12 -2.57
C TYR A 220 8.23 -2.77 -3.78
N LEU A 221 7.51 -2.95 -4.89
CA LEU A 221 8.06 -3.56 -6.11
C LEU A 221 8.90 -2.58 -6.94
N THR A 222 9.77 -1.79 -6.30
CA THR A 222 10.65 -0.86 -7.03
C THR A 222 11.84 -1.60 -7.66
N PRO A 223 12.45 -1.04 -8.72
CA PRO A 223 13.68 -1.62 -9.27
C PRO A 223 14.80 -1.75 -8.25
N TYR A 224 14.93 -0.78 -7.35
CA TYR A 224 15.89 -0.79 -6.26
C TYR A 224 15.65 -1.99 -5.31
N ASP A 225 14.42 -2.17 -4.85
CA ASP A 225 14.08 -3.22 -3.88
C ASP A 225 14.25 -4.62 -4.47
N LEU A 226 13.77 -4.82 -5.70
CA LEU A 226 13.92 -6.09 -6.42
C LEU A 226 15.39 -6.46 -6.65
N TYR A 227 16.21 -5.50 -7.07
CA TYR A 227 17.62 -5.75 -7.34
C TYR A 227 18.43 -5.99 -6.07
N LYS A 228 18.16 -5.21 -5.01
CA LYS A 228 18.76 -5.40 -3.69
C LYS A 228 18.42 -6.77 -3.12
N PHE A 229 17.16 -7.18 -3.23
CA PHE A 229 16.72 -8.49 -2.75
C PHE A 229 17.33 -9.64 -3.56
N ALA A 230 17.46 -9.48 -4.88
CA ALA A 230 18.15 -10.45 -5.71
C ALA A 230 19.60 -10.66 -5.25
N LYS A 231 20.34 -9.58 -4.91
CA LYS A 231 21.69 -9.65 -4.35
C LYS A 231 21.72 -10.39 -3.01
N LEU A 232 20.81 -10.05 -2.10
CA LEU A 232 20.70 -10.68 -0.78
C LEU A 232 20.42 -12.18 -0.91
N LEU A 233 19.47 -12.56 -1.77
CA LEU A 233 19.12 -13.96 -2.05
C LEU A 233 20.30 -14.72 -2.64
N ALA A 234 20.97 -14.18 -3.65
CA ALA A 234 22.11 -14.80 -4.30
C ALA A 234 23.26 -15.05 -3.30
N PHE A 235 23.54 -14.06 -2.43
CA PHE A 235 24.58 -14.16 -1.42
C PHE A 235 24.25 -15.20 -0.33
N ASN A 236 22.96 -15.42 -0.05
CA ASN A 236 22.50 -16.43 0.91
C ASN A 236 22.19 -17.80 0.27
N GLY A 237 22.50 -17.99 -1.02
CA GLY A 237 22.42 -19.29 -1.71
C GLY A 237 21.03 -19.60 -2.33
N HIS A 238 20.10 -18.67 -2.31
CA HIS A 238 18.75 -18.81 -2.89
C HIS A 238 18.72 -18.43 -4.38
N LYS A 239 19.45 -19.18 -5.20
CA LYS A 239 19.65 -18.88 -6.64
C LYS A 239 18.35 -18.74 -7.43
N GLU A 240 17.44 -19.68 -7.28
CA GLU A 240 16.20 -19.69 -8.05
C GLU A 240 15.32 -18.48 -7.77
N GLU A 241 15.20 -18.12 -6.48
CA GLU A 241 14.44 -16.95 -6.06
C GLU A 241 15.13 -15.66 -6.51
N ALA A 242 16.46 -15.59 -6.48
CA ALA A 242 17.22 -14.45 -7.00
C ALA A 242 16.96 -14.26 -8.52
N ILE A 243 16.99 -15.34 -9.30
CA ILE A 243 16.68 -15.31 -10.75
C ILE A 243 15.23 -14.85 -10.97
N ARG A 244 14.29 -15.25 -10.11
CA ARG A 244 12.90 -14.79 -10.18
C ARG A 244 12.81 -13.27 -10.00
N GLN A 245 13.56 -12.68 -9.05
CA GLN A 245 13.59 -11.20 -8.89
C GLN A 245 14.11 -10.51 -10.15
N LEU A 246 15.15 -11.04 -10.79
CA LEU A 246 15.67 -10.51 -12.06
C LEU A 246 14.65 -10.64 -13.20
N THR A 247 13.87 -11.71 -13.21
CA THR A 247 12.77 -11.89 -14.15
C THR A 247 11.68 -10.85 -13.95
N VAL A 248 11.28 -10.58 -12.71
CA VAL A 248 10.32 -9.52 -12.37
C VAL A 248 10.84 -8.15 -12.80
N LEU A 249 12.12 -7.84 -12.55
CA LEU A 249 12.77 -6.61 -13.03
C LEU A 249 12.71 -6.46 -14.55
N LYS A 250 12.97 -7.54 -15.28
CA LYS A 250 12.87 -7.54 -16.75
C LYS A 250 11.43 -7.29 -17.22
N ILE A 251 10.45 -7.96 -16.60
CA ILE A 251 9.04 -7.85 -16.98
C ILE A 251 8.50 -6.45 -16.70
N MET A 252 8.70 -5.95 -15.48
CA MET A 252 8.10 -4.69 -15.04
C MET A 252 8.84 -3.46 -15.57
N TYR A 253 10.18 -3.51 -15.58
CA TYR A 253 11.00 -2.31 -15.79
C TYR A 253 11.91 -2.39 -17.02
N ASN A 254 11.82 -3.50 -17.78
CA ASN A 254 12.72 -3.79 -18.92
C ASN A 254 14.22 -3.73 -18.55
N GLN A 255 14.55 -3.93 -17.27
CA GLN A 255 15.93 -3.99 -16.79
C GLN A 255 16.42 -5.45 -16.85
N ARG A 256 17.54 -5.66 -17.54
CA ARG A 256 18.09 -7.00 -17.76
C ARG A 256 19.43 -7.13 -17.04
N TYR A 257 19.47 -8.03 -16.07
CA TYR A 257 20.69 -8.36 -15.33
C TYR A 257 20.93 -9.87 -15.44
N SER A 258 22.19 -10.29 -15.50
CA SER A 258 22.56 -11.70 -15.35
C SER A 258 22.70 -12.06 -13.87
N TYR A 259 22.58 -13.34 -13.55
CA TYR A 259 22.79 -13.81 -12.17
C TYR A 259 24.21 -13.50 -11.68
N GLU A 260 25.21 -13.60 -12.56
CA GLU A 260 26.62 -13.33 -12.25
C GLU A 260 26.84 -11.87 -11.89
N SER A 261 26.07 -10.95 -12.47
CA SER A 261 26.17 -9.52 -12.16
C SER A 261 25.81 -9.20 -10.69
N LEU A 262 25.07 -10.07 -10.01
CA LEU A 262 24.69 -9.88 -8.61
C LEU A 262 25.89 -9.96 -7.65
N PHE A 263 27.00 -10.57 -8.06
CA PHE A 263 28.22 -10.71 -7.25
C PHE A 263 29.26 -9.64 -7.55
N VAL A 264 29.06 -8.85 -8.58
CA VAL A 264 29.94 -7.74 -8.93
C VAL A 264 29.65 -6.57 -7.98
N LYS A 265 30.59 -6.29 -7.05
CA LYS A 265 30.53 -5.04 -6.27
C LYS A 265 30.68 -3.87 -7.25
N GLU A 266 29.65 -3.08 -7.39
CA GLU A 266 29.77 -1.77 -8.06
C GLU A 266 30.80 -0.97 -7.28
N ALA A 267 31.97 -0.69 -7.91
CA ALA A 267 32.90 0.30 -7.41
C ALA A 267 32.07 1.58 -7.23
N SER A 268 32.10 2.16 -6.02
CA SER A 268 31.30 3.30 -5.61
C SER A 268 31.24 4.38 -6.71
N VAL A 269 30.22 4.32 -7.54
CA VAL A 269 29.87 5.44 -8.42
C VAL A 269 29.31 6.49 -7.47
N LYS A 270 30.13 7.48 -7.11
CA LYS A 270 29.68 8.71 -6.49
C LYS A 270 28.64 9.33 -7.42
N LYS A 271 27.38 8.99 -7.23
CA LYS A 271 26.25 9.71 -7.84
C LYS A 271 26.23 11.09 -7.21
N THR A 272 26.87 12.02 -7.87
CA THR A 272 26.69 13.45 -7.63
C THR A 272 25.23 13.77 -8.01
N TYR A 273 24.34 13.71 -7.04
CA TYR A 273 23.02 14.32 -7.22
C TYR A 273 23.22 15.82 -7.23
N SER A 274 23.25 16.41 -8.42
CA SER A 274 23.04 17.83 -8.57
C SER A 274 21.61 18.11 -8.10
N VAL A 275 21.49 18.78 -6.97
CA VAL A 275 20.25 19.39 -6.52
C VAL A 275 19.89 20.44 -7.58
N ALA A 276 18.99 20.10 -8.48
CA ALA A 276 18.34 21.07 -9.33
C ALA A 276 17.45 21.93 -8.43
N LYS A 277 17.92 23.13 -8.12
CA LYS A 277 17.07 24.22 -7.64
C LYS A 277 16.11 24.55 -8.79
N GLN A 278 14.82 24.30 -8.61
CA GLN A 278 13.73 25.14 -9.12
C GLN A 278 12.51 24.93 -8.24
#